data_6d589bbc084b03349206c582f5dd12ac
#
_entry.id   6d589bbc084b03349206c582f5dd12ac
#
_cell.length_a   1.000
_cell.length_b   1.000
_cell.length_c   1.000
_cell.angle_alpha   90.00
_cell.angle_beta   90.00
_cell.angle_gamma   90.00
#
_symmetry.space_group_name_H-M   'P 1'
#
loop_
_entity.id
_entity.type
_entity.pdbx_description
1 polymer ?
#
loop_
_entity_poly.entity_id
_entity_poly.type
_entity_poly.pdbx_seq_one_letter_code
_entity_poly.pdbx_strand_id
1 'polypeptide(L)'
;MTKLHKFHTPILTEETLREFVRLAWGVSFPDVKVCPNHSTPWKIFADAYFARYPVIVLHGSRGFAGKSFLLSTLGLTEAVTLGADVNILGGSGEQSRRVLDHMRDRWAFEGAPAHMLTGEARTETRLTNGATIEALMASQASVRGSHPARFRGDEIDEMDLSILDAAMGQAMEQKGVKAQTVLSSTRQYSDGTMAEVMKRAAERNWPIHEICYRENLQPHGWLSQASVDQKFGEITEAMRLVEYELQEPSPESRAIQPAAVEDCFDKSLGVFEGAAHEYIEIEPPVEGMSYATGADWARAKDWTVITTIRTDARPMQVVAWERTGRLDWPVMITRYTDRRKRYPGSGLHDTTGLGDVVQSYVGEGGMTLVGQARADLLTEYIAAIERRELKYPMIRYAYNEHKYASREDVYAGGSVHHLPDSICAGALAWKAARSGGWSRGPGS
;
A
#
# COMPACT_ATOMS: atom_id res chain seq x y z
N MET A 1 24.66 -19.98 26.41
CA MET A 1 25.72 -19.00 26.08
C MET A 1 26.87 -19.55 25.23
N THR A 2 27.03 -20.84 25.06
CA THR A 2 28.27 -21.46 24.49
C THR A 2 28.26 -21.67 22.97
N LYS A 3 27.14 -21.45 22.24
CA LYS A 3 27.05 -21.79 20.81
C LYS A 3 27.32 -20.62 19.85
N LEU A 4 27.15 -19.36 20.28
CA LEU A 4 27.39 -18.18 19.43
C LEU A 4 28.85 -17.73 19.36
N HIS A 5 29.74 -18.19 20.24
CA HIS A 5 31.18 -17.90 20.15
C HIS A 5 31.85 -18.36 18.85
N LYS A 6 31.19 -19.21 18.05
CA LYS A 6 31.70 -19.66 16.74
C LYS A 6 31.60 -18.58 15.63
N PHE A 7 30.86 -17.50 15.82
CA PHE A 7 30.57 -16.52 14.79
C PHE A 7 31.29 -15.17 14.95
N HIS A 8 32.44 -15.17 15.66
CA HIS A 8 33.35 -14.00 15.63
C HIS A 8 34.13 -13.86 14.30
N THR A 9 34.03 -14.84 13.41
CA THR A 9 34.58 -14.76 12.05
C THR A 9 33.52 -14.37 11.06
N PRO A 10 33.84 -13.58 10.02
CA PRO A 10 32.91 -13.24 8.96
C PRO A 10 32.25 -14.49 8.39
N ILE A 11 30.92 -14.38 8.15
CA ILE A 11 30.16 -15.43 7.47
C ILE A 11 30.51 -15.38 5.99
N LEU A 12 31.27 -16.36 5.50
CA LEU A 12 31.79 -16.39 4.13
C LEU A 12 31.13 -17.44 3.24
N THR A 13 30.39 -18.39 3.82
CA THR A 13 29.74 -19.47 3.07
C THR A 13 28.25 -19.56 3.35
N GLU A 14 27.48 -20.07 2.40
CA GLU A 14 26.04 -20.29 2.56
C GLU A 14 25.72 -21.27 3.70
N GLU A 15 26.56 -22.27 3.91
CA GLU A 15 26.39 -23.24 4.98
C GLU A 15 26.49 -22.57 6.36
N THR A 16 27.51 -21.74 6.55
CA THR A 16 27.69 -20.97 7.79
C THR A 16 26.56 -19.96 7.99
N LEU A 17 26.10 -19.33 6.91
CA LEU A 17 24.97 -18.42 6.95
C LEU A 17 23.68 -19.14 7.36
N ARG A 18 23.42 -20.31 6.79
CA ARG A 18 22.25 -21.14 7.11
C ARG A 18 22.26 -21.57 8.58
N GLU A 19 23.42 -22.00 9.06
CA GLU A 19 23.57 -22.36 10.47
C GLU A 19 23.35 -21.15 11.39
N PHE A 20 23.91 -20.00 11.06
CA PHE A 20 23.70 -18.79 11.83
C PHE A 20 22.22 -18.42 11.91
N VAL A 21 21.51 -18.33 10.78
CA VAL A 21 20.08 -17.98 10.72
C VAL A 21 19.24 -18.95 11.57
N ARG A 22 19.54 -20.24 11.48
CA ARG A 22 18.86 -21.27 12.27
C ARG A 22 19.12 -21.13 13.76
N LEU A 23 20.36 -20.86 14.17
CA LEU A 23 20.75 -20.78 15.58
C LEU A 23 20.37 -19.45 16.22
N ALA A 24 20.54 -18.34 15.49
CA ALA A 24 20.27 -17.00 16.03
C ALA A 24 18.79 -16.62 15.97
N TRP A 25 18.09 -17.03 14.92
CA TRP A 25 16.70 -16.59 14.69
C TRP A 25 15.66 -17.71 14.75
N GLY A 26 16.09 -18.98 14.87
CA GLY A 26 15.18 -20.13 14.81
C GLY A 26 14.50 -20.32 13.44
N VAL A 27 15.07 -19.77 12.37
CA VAL A 27 14.48 -19.73 11.04
C VAL A 27 15.20 -20.69 10.09
N SER A 28 14.41 -21.41 9.30
CA SER A 28 14.90 -22.21 8.17
C SER A 28 14.10 -21.87 6.93
N PHE A 29 14.75 -21.23 5.96
CA PHE A 29 14.11 -20.94 4.68
C PHE A 29 14.12 -22.18 3.79
N PRO A 30 13.00 -22.47 3.09
CA PRO A 30 12.93 -23.54 2.11
C PRO A 30 13.99 -23.40 1.00
N ASP A 31 14.57 -24.54 0.59
CA ASP A 31 15.57 -24.60 -0.47
C ASP A 31 15.24 -25.70 -1.49
N VAL A 32 13.96 -25.96 -1.68
CA VAL A 32 13.47 -26.91 -2.67
C VAL A 32 12.90 -26.15 -3.84
N LYS A 33 13.45 -26.38 -5.02
CA LYS A 33 12.91 -25.80 -6.27
C LYS A 33 11.65 -26.57 -6.68
N VAL A 34 10.49 -25.93 -6.58
CA VAL A 34 9.18 -26.51 -6.92
C VAL A 34 8.75 -26.10 -8.31
N CYS A 35 8.70 -24.79 -8.56
CA CYS A 35 8.32 -24.26 -9.88
C CYS A 35 9.55 -24.08 -10.78
N PRO A 36 9.48 -24.40 -12.07
CA PRO A 36 10.65 -24.39 -12.97
C PRO A 36 11.38 -23.05 -13.04
N ASN A 37 10.63 -21.94 -13.09
CA ASN A 37 11.17 -20.59 -13.26
C ASN A 37 11.32 -19.82 -11.94
N HIS A 38 10.92 -20.41 -10.81
CA HIS A 38 11.00 -19.76 -9.52
C HIS A 38 12.34 -20.01 -8.84
N SER A 39 12.67 -19.11 -7.93
CA SER A 39 13.80 -19.25 -7.02
C SER A 39 13.36 -19.86 -5.70
N THR A 40 14.30 -20.45 -4.96
CA THR A 40 14.02 -20.87 -3.58
C THR A 40 14.13 -19.67 -2.63
N PRO A 41 13.35 -19.61 -1.55
CA PRO A 41 13.51 -18.58 -0.51
C PRO A 41 14.94 -18.49 0.02
N TRP A 42 15.61 -19.63 0.22
CA TRP A 42 17.00 -19.64 0.66
C TRP A 42 17.96 -19.00 -0.35
N LYS A 43 17.81 -19.33 -1.63
CA LYS A 43 18.67 -18.75 -2.68
C LYS A 43 18.59 -17.23 -2.68
N ILE A 44 17.39 -16.66 -2.57
CA ILE A 44 17.20 -15.20 -2.52
C ILE A 44 17.87 -14.61 -1.29
N PHE A 45 17.67 -15.22 -0.14
CA PHE A 45 18.30 -14.80 1.11
C PHE A 45 19.84 -14.77 1.00
N ALA A 46 20.44 -15.84 0.45
CA ALA A 46 21.88 -15.94 0.28
C ALA A 46 22.41 -14.94 -0.76
N ASP A 47 21.75 -14.80 -1.92
CA ASP A 47 22.14 -13.82 -2.95
C ASP A 47 22.13 -12.39 -2.40
N ALA A 48 21.14 -12.06 -1.58
CA ALA A 48 21.02 -10.77 -0.93
C ALA A 48 22.08 -10.56 0.16
N TYR A 49 22.25 -11.51 1.07
CA TYR A 49 23.23 -11.39 2.14
C TYR A 49 24.66 -11.17 1.62
N PHE A 50 25.08 -11.97 0.64
CA PHE A 50 26.41 -11.88 0.04
C PHE A 50 26.55 -10.73 -0.98
N ALA A 51 25.51 -9.95 -1.18
CA ALA A 51 25.45 -8.88 -2.16
C ALA A 51 26.00 -9.31 -3.53
N ARG A 52 25.52 -10.44 -4.04
CA ARG A 52 25.93 -11.00 -5.33
C ARG A 52 25.51 -10.08 -6.50
N TYR A 53 24.47 -9.29 -6.27
CA TYR A 53 23.94 -8.30 -7.20
C TYR A 53 23.68 -6.98 -6.47
N PRO A 54 23.90 -5.83 -7.11
CA PRO A 54 23.66 -4.52 -6.51
C PRO A 54 22.18 -4.24 -6.28
N VAL A 55 21.32 -4.78 -7.15
CA VAL A 55 19.86 -4.71 -7.03
C VAL A 55 19.27 -6.08 -7.26
N ILE A 56 18.33 -6.48 -6.43
CA ILE A 56 17.55 -7.71 -6.56
C ILE A 56 16.07 -7.33 -6.54
N VAL A 57 15.30 -7.89 -7.47
CA VAL A 57 13.83 -7.76 -7.51
C VAL A 57 13.22 -9.09 -7.05
N LEU A 58 12.38 -9.03 -6.04
CA LEU A 58 11.64 -10.17 -5.49
C LEU A 58 10.14 -10.03 -5.81
N HIS A 59 9.68 -10.78 -6.79
CA HIS A 59 8.27 -10.92 -7.13
C HIS A 59 7.69 -12.12 -6.39
N GLY A 60 6.81 -11.89 -5.44
CA GLY A 60 6.31 -12.97 -4.59
C GLY A 60 4.82 -12.91 -4.30
N SER A 61 4.20 -14.06 -4.11
CA SER A 61 2.79 -14.19 -3.74
C SER A 61 2.42 -13.36 -2.52
N ARG A 62 1.22 -12.82 -2.53
CA ARG A 62 0.67 -12.08 -1.40
C ARG A 62 0.56 -12.98 -0.17
N GLY A 63 1.16 -12.54 0.95
CA GLY A 63 1.13 -13.24 2.23
C GLY A 63 1.87 -14.59 2.27
N PHE A 64 1.77 -15.40 1.23
CA PHE A 64 2.28 -16.78 1.22
C PHE A 64 3.73 -16.93 0.77
N ALA A 65 4.29 -15.95 0.08
CA ALA A 65 5.71 -15.96 -0.27
C ALA A 65 6.64 -15.65 0.93
N GLY A 66 6.11 -15.04 1.99
CA GLY A 66 6.91 -14.68 3.16
C GLY A 66 7.92 -13.55 2.89
N LYS A 67 7.65 -12.66 1.93
CA LYS A 67 8.55 -11.56 1.51
C LYS A 67 9.04 -10.70 2.69
N SER A 68 8.12 -10.09 3.43
CA SER A 68 8.43 -9.22 4.57
C SER A 68 9.19 -9.98 5.67
N PHE A 69 8.85 -11.25 5.89
CA PHE A 69 9.57 -12.13 6.84
C PHE A 69 11.00 -12.41 6.37
N LEU A 70 11.21 -12.66 5.08
CA LEU A 70 12.54 -12.84 4.50
C LEU A 70 13.37 -11.56 4.64
N LEU A 71 12.80 -10.39 4.27
CA LEU A 71 13.49 -9.10 4.37
C LEU A 71 13.82 -8.73 5.82
N SER A 72 12.93 -9.00 6.76
CA SER A 72 13.18 -8.75 8.19
C SER A 72 14.32 -9.61 8.73
N THR A 73 14.31 -10.91 8.45
CA THR A 73 15.37 -11.83 8.89
C THR A 73 16.71 -11.49 8.22
N LEU A 74 16.68 -11.09 6.94
CA LEU A 74 17.86 -10.65 6.20
C LEU A 74 18.46 -9.40 6.83
N GLY A 75 17.66 -8.35 7.05
CA GLY A 75 18.12 -7.10 7.65
C GLY A 75 18.73 -7.28 9.04
N LEU A 76 18.10 -8.12 9.89
CA LEU A 76 18.67 -8.50 11.19
C LEU A 76 20.02 -9.20 11.05
N THR A 77 20.10 -10.17 10.14
CA THR A 77 21.33 -10.93 9.91
C THR A 77 22.46 -10.02 9.43
N GLU A 78 22.16 -9.12 8.49
CA GLU A 78 23.12 -8.14 7.96
C GLU A 78 23.59 -7.14 9.02
N ALA A 79 22.66 -6.60 9.81
CA ALA A 79 23.02 -5.66 10.87
C ALA A 79 23.91 -6.32 11.96
N VAL A 80 23.55 -7.54 12.37
CA VAL A 80 24.30 -8.26 13.43
C VAL A 80 25.66 -8.71 12.96
N THR A 81 25.78 -9.30 11.76
CA THR A 81 26.98 -9.99 11.31
C THR A 81 27.92 -9.13 10.47
N LEU A 82 27.38 -8.16 9.73
CA LEU A 82 28.15 -7.26 8.86
C LEU A 82 28.32 -5.87 9.47
N GLY A 83 27.57 -5.51 10.53
CA GLY A 83 27.51 -4.14 11.01
C GLY A 83 26.86 -3.18 10.02
N ALA A 84 26.02 -3.71 9.14
CA ALA A 84 25.37 -2.92 8.09
C ALA A 84 24.24 -2.05 8.64
N ASP A 85 24.21 -0.79 8.23
CA ASP A 85 23.02 0.03 8.39
C ASP A 85 21.96 -0.41 7.36
N VAL A 86 20.71 -0.59 7.80
CA VAL A 86 19.60 -1.13 7.00
C VAL A 86 18.41 -0.17 7.04
N ASN A 87 18.00 0.32 5.88
CA ASN A 87 16.75 1.07 5.75
C ASN A 87 15.65 0.19 5.15
N ILE A 88 14.47 0.27 5.75
CA ILE A 88 13.27 -0.44 5.31
C ILE A 88 12.24 0.59 4.88
N LEU A 89 11.72 0.44 3.67
CA LEU A 89 10.65 1.26 3.14
C LEU A 89 9.51 0.37 2.68
N GLY A 90 8.32 0.52 3.28
CA GLY A 90 7.07 -0.10 2.83
C GLY A 90 6.20 0.88 2.06
N GLY A 91 5.17 0.41 1.39
CA GLY A 91 4.19 1.24 0.68
C GLY A 91 3.51 2.29 1.58
N SER A 92 3.50 2.04 2.88
CA SER A 92 3.08 3.01 3.92
C SER A 92 4.00 2.91 5.14
N GLY A 93 3.98 3.93 6.00
CA GLY A 93 4.72 3.88 7.26
C GLY A 93 4.28 2.75 8.20
N GLU A 94 3.05 2.28 8.07
CA GLU A 94 2.57 1.11 8.80
C GLU A 94 3.18 -0.19 8.25
N GLN A 95 3.29 -0.33 6.94
CA GLN A 95 3.93 -1.48 6.29
C GLN A 95 5.43 -1.53 6.62
N SER A 96 6.14 -0.40 6.57
CA SER A 96 7.54 -0.33 7.02
C SER A 96 7.71 -0.82 8.46
N ARG A 97 6.79 -0.44 9.36
CA ARG A 97 6.82 -0.89 10.76
C ARG A 97 6.53 -2.37 10.93
N ARG A 98 5.66 -2.97 10.11
CA ARG A 98 5.40 -4.42 10.16
C ARG A 98 6.66 -5.24 9.94
N VAL A 99 7.52 -4.83 9.01
CA VAL A 99 8.82 -5.49 8.81
C VAL A 99 9.68 -5.37 10.07
N LEU A 100 9.69 -4.20 10.71
CA LEU A 100 10.42 -3.99 11.96
C LEU A 100 9.82 -4.80 13.13
N ASP A 101 8.50 -4.95 13.20
CA ASP A 101 7.83 -5.77 14.22
C ASP A 101 8.19 -7.25 14.06
N HIS A 102 8.27 -7.77 12.82
CA HIS A 102 8.82 -9.11 12.57
C HIS A 102 10.27 -9.26 13.06
N MET A 103 11.08 -8.21 13.00
CA MET A 103 12.43 -8.22 13.55
C MET A 103 12.40 -8.30 15.09
N ARG A 104 11.54 -7.54 15.74
CA ARG A 104 11.39 -7.54 17.21
C ARG A 104 11.02 -8.90 17.74
N ASP A 105 10.11 -9.60 17.08
CA ASP A 105 9.73 -10.95 17.46
C ASP A 105 10.92 -11.93 17.46
N ARG A 106 11.93 -11.70 16.60
CA ARG A 106 13.13 -12.55 16.54
C ARG A 106 14.06 -12.35 17.71
N TRP A 107 14.12 -11.15 18.31
CA TRP A 107 14.94 -10.93 19.51
C TRP A 107 14.47 -11.72 20.73
N ALA A 108 13.21 -12.16 20.76
CA ALA A 108 12.68 -13.03 21.82
C ALA A 108 13.10 -14.49 21.68
N PHE A 109 13.69 -14.89 20.56
CA PHE A 109 14.17 -16.25 20.37
C PHE A 109 15.38 -16.55 21.28
N GLU A 110 15.43 -17.73 21.87
CA GLU A 110 16.48 -18.12 22.85
C GLU A 110 17.91 -17.97 22.28
N GLY A 111 18.08 -18.24 20.98
CA GLY A 111 19.37 -18.11 20.29
C GLY A 111 19.75 -16.70 19.89
N ALA A 112 18.84 -15.72 20.03
CA ALA A 112 19.07 -14.36 19.55
C ALA A 112 20.24 -13.69 20.29
N PRO A 113 21.07 -12.88 19.57
CA PRO A 113 22.15 -12.11 20.19
C PRO A 113 21.61 -10.84 20.86
N ALA A 114 20.61 -10.97 21.75
CA ALA A 114 19.91 -9.85 22.39
C ALA A 114 20.84 -8.91 23.17
N HIS A 115 22.02 -9.36 23.58
CA HIS A 115 23.07 -8.53 24.20
C HIS A 115 23.63 -7.45 23.25
N MET A 116 23.36 -7.56 21.95
CA MET A 116 23.74 -6.54 20.97
C MET A 116 22.76 -5.39 20.88
N LEU A 117 21.55 -5.52 21.40
CA LEU A 117 20.60 -4.41 21.43
C LEU A 117 21.06 -3.30 22.39
N THR A 118 21.16 -2.07 21.87
CA THR A 118 21.46 -0.87 22.69
C THR A 118 20.26 0.04 22.81
N GLY A 119 19.28 -0.04 21.89
CA GLY A 119 18.06 0.73 21.94
C GLY A 119 17.07 0.28 20.89
N GLU A 120 15.79 0.34 21.25
CA GLU A 120 14.66 0.16 20.37
C GLU A 120 13.73 1.37 20.47
N ALA A 121 13.47 2.01 19.36
CA ALA A 121 12.42 2.99 19.19
C ALA A 121 11.34 2.45 18.24
N ARG A 122 10.23 3.15 18.11
CA ARG A 122 9.10 2.71 17.28
C ARG A 122 9.48 2.46 15.80
N THR A 123 10.48 3.16 15.30
CA THR A 123 10.91 3.11 13.89
C THR A 123 12.39 2.76 13.73
N GLU A 124 13.12 2.49 14.80
CA GLU A 124 14.56 2.29 14.75
C GLU A 124 15.01 1.22 15.77
N THR A 125 15.99 0.41 15.37
CA THR A 125 16.73 -0.49 16.26
C THR A 125 18.20 -0.21 16.15
N ARG A 126 18.90 -0.09 17.29
CA ARG A 126 20.35 0.19 17.37
C ARG A 126 21.10 -0.96 18.02
N LEU A 127 22.28 -1.26 17.49
CA LEU A 127 23.11 -2.35 17.94
C LEU A 127 24.46 -1.89 18.49
N THR A 128 25.07 -2.69 19.37
CA THR A 128 26.40 -2.40 19.99
C THR A 128 27.54 -2.31 18.98
N ASN A 129 27.42 -2.94 17.81
CA ASN A 129 28.41 -2.82 16.72
C ASN A 129 28.25 -1.55 15.89
N GLY A 130 27.34 -0.64 16.28
CA GLY A 130 27.08 0.63 15.61
C GLY A 130 26.16 0.52 14.40
N ALA A 131 25.58 -0.65 14.11
CA ALA A 131 24.56 -0.80 13.06
C ALA A 131 23.22 -0.25 13.52
N THR A 132 22.49 0.31 12.58
CA THR A 132 21.11 0.77 12.76
C THR A 132 20.18 0.10 11.76
N ILE A 133 18.94 -0.19 12.18
CA ILE A 133 17.88 -0.63 11.31
C ILE A 133 16.75 0.39 11.44
N GLU A 134 16.39 1.05 10.36
CA GLU A 134 15.38 2.13 10.37
C GLU A 134 14.23 1.83 9.42
N ALA A 135 13.00 1.96 9.93
CA ALA A 135 11.77 1.92 9.14
C ALA A 135 11.39 3.34 8.69
N LEU A 136 11.50 3.59 7.40
CA LEU A 136 11.24 4.89 6.80
C LEU A 136 9.75 5.11 6.54
N MET A 137 9.34 6.37 6.61
CA MET A 137 8.04 6.80 6.11
C MET A 137 8.07 6.92 4.59
N ALA A 138 7.01 6.50 3.89
CA ALA A 138 6.89 6.63 2.44
C ALA A 138 6.64 8.10 2.04
N SER A 139 7.64 8.94 2.20
CA SER A 139 7.61 10.35 1.78
C SER A 139 8.95 10.76 1.16
N GLN A 140 8.92 11.70 0.21
CA GLN A 140 10.14 12.17 -0.44
C GLN A 140 11.15 12.81 0.53
N ALA A 141 10.68 13.39 1.62
CA ALA A 141 11.56 14.02 2.62
C ALA A 141 12.33 12.97 3.44
N SER A 142 11.65 11.89 3.88
CA SER A 142 12.27 10.85 4.71
C SER A 142 13.23 9.97 3.93
N VAL A 143 13.03 9.81 2.60
CA VAL A 143 13.89 8.95 1.75
C VAL A 143 15.15 9.64 1.23
N ARG A 144 15.43 10.89 1.58
CA ARG A 144 16.61 11.64 1.08
C ARG A 144 17.71 11.87 2.13
N GLY A 145 17.49 11.46 3.37
CA GLY A 145 18.35 11.89 4.50
C GLY A 145 19.41 10.90 4.97
N SER A 146 19.26 9.60 4.69
CA SER A 146 20.18 8.58 5.17
C SER A 146 20.81 7.79 4.01
N HIS A 147 22.02 7.27 4.24
CA HIS A 147 22.75 6.50 3.23
C HIS A 147 23.16 5.15 3.81
N PRO A 148 22.21 4.18 3.97
CA PRO A 148 22.52 2.86 4.49
C PRO A 148 23.32 2.02 3.51
N ALA A 149 24.05 1.01 3.99
CA ALA A 149 24.62 0.02 3.09
C ALA A 149 23.54 -0.88 2.46
N ARG A 150 22.43 -1.08 3.16
CA ARG A 150 21.35 -1.99 2.77
C ARG A 150 20.02 -1.26 2.69
N PHE A 151 19.39 -1.23 1.52
CA PHE A 151 18.04 -0.72 1.32
C PHE A 151 17.09 -1.87 1.02
N ARG A 152 15.95 -1.93 1.73
CA ARG A 152 14.94 -2.98 1.64
C ARG A 152 13.57 -2.36 1.38
N GLY A 153 13.14 -2.35 0.10
CA GLY A 153 11.80 -1.93 -0.31
C GLY A 153 10.82 -3.10 -0.22
N ASP A 154 9.75 -2.97 0.55
CA ASP A 154 8.70 -3.97 0.67
C ASP A 154 7.36 -3.40 0.22
N GLU A 155 6.54 -4.22 -0.44
CA GLU A 155 5.26 -3.86 -1.05
C GLU A 155 5.39 -2.62 -1.97
N ILE A 156 6.41 -2.63 -2.86
CA ILE A 156 6.73 -1.47 -3.71
C ILE A 156 5.65 -1.15 -4.73
N ASP A 157 4.75 -2.08 -5.06
CA ASP A 157 3.61 -1.80 -5.95
C ASP A 157 2.55 -0.87 -5.31
N GLU A 158 2.62 -0.70 -3.99
CA GLU A 158 1.84 0.26 -3.21
C GLU A 158 2.50 1.65 -3.12
N MET A 159 3.70 1.83 -3.71
CA MET A 159 4.47 3.08 -3.66
C MET A 159 4.34 3.88 -4.95
N ASP A 160 4.38 5.20 -4.81
CA ASP A 160 4.66 6.09 -5.94
C ASP A 160 6.09 5.83 -6.46
N LEU A 161 6.22 5.66 -7.78
CA LEU A 161 7.51 5.40 -8.42
C LEU A 161 8.55 6.49 -8.12
N SER A 162 8.13 7.74 -7.99
CA SER A 162 9.02 8.86 -7.67
C SER A 162 9.61 8.79 -6.25
N ILE A 163 8.87 8.21 -5.31
CA ILE A 163 9.37 7.95 -3.95
C ILE A 163 10.37 6.81 -3.99
N LEU A 164 10.04 5.73 -4.70
CA LEU A 164 10.94 4.60 -4.85
C LEU A 164 12.25 5.00 -5.52
N ASP A 165 12.20 5.80 -6.59
CA ASP A 165 13.38 6.30 -7.29
C ASP A 165 14.28 7.14 -6.38
N ALA A 166 13.69 7.99 -5.55
CA ALA A 166 14.44 8.75 -4.54
C ALA A 166 15.08 7.84 -3.48
N ALA A 167 14.38 6.79 -3.07
CA ALA A 167 14.86 5.84 -2.07
C ALA A 167 15.97 4.92 -2.61
N MET A 168 15.91 4.51 -3.86
CA MET A 168 16.94 3.68 -4.49
C MET A 168 18.31 4.35 -4.55
N GLY A 169 18.36 5.69 -4.56
CA GLY A 169 19.59 6.46 -4.49
C GLY A 169 20.28 6.47 -3.12
N GLN A 170 19.66 5.91 -2.07
CA GLN A 170 20.21 5.92 -0.71
C GLN A 170 21.34 4.91 -0.50
N ALA A 171 21.24 3.71 -1.09
CA ALA A 171 22.17 2.64 -0.82
C ALA A 171 23.60 3.00 -1.25
N MET A 172 24.51 3.11 -0.26
CA MET A 172 25.92 3.44 -0.47
C MET A 172 26.82 2.50 0.30
N GLU A 173 27.98 2.17 -0.27
CA GLU A 173 28.97 1.39 0.45
C GLU A 173 29.43 2.12 1.72
N GLN A 174 29.33 1.44 2.85
CA GLN A 174 29.71 1.99 4.16
C GLN A 174 30.40 0.94 5.02
N LYS A 175 31.38 1.34 5.80
CA LYS A 175 32.08 0.47 6.76
C LYS A 175 32.60 -0.84 6.14
N GLY A 176 32.94 -0.83 4.83
CA GLY A 176 33.36 -2.03 4.08
C GLY A 176 32.21 -2.97 3.69
N VAL A 177 30.97 -2.58 3.94
CA VAL A 177 29.78 -3.32 3.51
C VAL A 177 29.33 -2.81 2.16
N LYS A 178 29.24 -3.67 1.16
CA LYS A 178 28.78 -3.32 -0.19
C LYS A 178 27.35 -2.77 -0.18
N ALA A 179 27.11 -1.76 -0.99
CA ALA A 179 25.75 -1.25 -1.21
C ALA A 179 24.86 -2.31 -1.88
N GLN A 180 23.62 -2.45 -1.38
CA GLN A 180 22.64 -3.32 -2.04
C GLN A 180 21.22 -2.88 -1.78
N THR A 181 20.40 -3.01 -2.81
CA THR A 181 18.95 -2.81 -2.79
C THR A 181 18.21 -4.12 -3.06
N VAL A 182 17.22 -4.45 -2.23
CA VAL A 182 16.24 -5.49 -2.53
C VAL A 182 14.86 -4.85 -2.63
N LEU A 183 14.18 -5.05 -3.74
CA LEU A 183 12.83 -4.54 -4.01
C LEU A 183 11.86 -5.71 -4.04
N SER A 184 10.85 -5.69 -3.20
CA SER A 184 9.93 -6.79 -2.99
C SER A 184 8.47 -6.33 -3.15
N SER A 185 7.70 -7.04 -3.93
CA SER A 185 6.24 -6.87 -4.02
C SER A 185 5.55 -8.08 -4.66
N THR A 186 4.22 -8.04 -4.59
CA THR A 186 3.34 -8.73 -5.53
C THR A 186 3.11 -7.76 -6.70
N ARG A 187 3.07 -8.24 -7.94
CA ARG A 187 2.67 -7.42 -9.09
C ARG A 187 1.15 -7.48 -9.23
N GLN A 188 0.47 -6.50 -8.67
CA GLN A 188 -1.00 -6.45 -8.69
C GLN A 188 -1.53 -5.85 -10.00
N TYR A 189 -0.72 -4.99 -10.64
CA TYR A 189 -1.15 -4.17 -11.77
C TYR A 189 -0.23 -4.33 -12.97
N SER A 190 -0.80 -4.25 -14.16
CA SER A 190 -0.04 -4.35 -15.42
C SER A 190 0.94 -3.20 -15.64
N ASP A 191 0.65 -2.02 -15.06
CA ASP A 191 1.37 -0.75 -15.18
C ASP A 191 1.71 -0.11 -13.83
N GLY A 192 1.69 -0.90 -12.74
CA GLY A 192 2.08 -0.48 -11.39
C GLY A 192 3.59 -0.27 -11.25
N THR A 193 4.00 0.19 -10.07
CA THR A 193 5.42 0.43 -9.74
C THR A 193 6.23 -0.85 -9.86
N MET A 194 5.69 -2.01 -9.44
CA MET A 194 6.38 -3.29 -9.60
C MET A 194 6.57 -3.68 -11.07
N ALA A 195 5.58 -3.43 -11.93
CA ALA A 195 5.69 -3.69 -13.35
C ALA A 195 6.83 -2.85 -14.00
N GLU A 196 6.91 -1.57 -13.65
CA GLU A 196 7.98 -0.69 -14.13
C GLU A 196 9.36 -1.13 -13.59
N VAL A 197 9.45 -1.53 -12.32
CA VAL A 197 10.68 -2.05 -11.73
C VAL A 197 11.13 -3.34 -12.43
N MET A 198 10.21 -4.27 -12.73
CA MET A 198 10.53 -5.51 -13.46
C MET A 198 11.03 -5.20 -14.88
N LYS A 199 10.43 -4.23 -15.56
CA LYS A 199 10.91 -3.77 -16.87
C LYS A 199 12.33 -3.22 -16.77
N ARG A 200 12.61 -2.31 -15.82
CA ARG A 200 13.96 -1.78 -15.57
C ARG A 200 14.95 -2.90 -15.19
N ALA A 201 14.50 -3.90 -14.45
CA ALA A 201 15.33 -5.05 -14.09
C ALA A 201 15.78 -5.84 -15.35
N ALA A 202 14.86 -6.08 -16.28
CA ALA A 202 15.18 -6.72 -17.54
C ALA A 202 16.16 -5.89 -18.38
N GLU A 203 15.98 -4.57 -18.47
CA GLU A 203 16.86 -3.65 -19.19
C GLU A 203 18.28 -3.55 -18.60
N ARG A 204 18.39 -3.67 -17.26
CA ARG A 204 19.63 -3.49 -16.50
C ARG A 204 20.26 -4.81 -16.05
N ASN A 205 19.71 -5.95 -16.44
CA ASN A 205 20.13 -7.29 -16.03
C ASN A 205 20.15 -7.48 -14.49
N TRP A 206 19.20 -6.88 -13.80
CA TRP A 206 18.99 -7.18 -12.39
C TRP A 206 18.26 -8.52 -12.27
N PRO A 207 18.63 -9.40 -11.35
CA PRO A 207 17.90 -10.64 -11.14
C PRO A 207 16.48 -10.35 -10.64
N ILE A 208 15.52 -11.01 -11.29
CA ILE A 208 14.13 -11.08 -10.83
C ILE A 208 13.96 -12.48 -10.25
N HIS A 209 13.75 -12.55 -8.95
CA HIS A 209 13.43 -13.79 -8.27
C HIS A 209 11.92 -13.90 -8.08
N GLU A 210 11.34 -14.98 -8.51
CA GLU A 210 9.93 -15.28 -8.32
C GLU A 210 9.74 -16.37 -7.28
N ILE A 211 8.76 -16.17 -6.36
CA ILE A 211 8.34 -17.14 -5.35
C ILE A 211 6.82 -17.13 -5.27
N CYS A 212 6.15 -18.22 -5.63
CA CYS A 212 4.74 -18.37 -5.32
C CYS A 212 4.54 -19.11 -3.99
N TYR A 213 3.29 -19.43 -3.65
CA TYR A 213 2.98 -20.16 -2.42
C TYR A 213 3.54 -21.59 -2.40
N ARG A 214 3.77 -22.21 -3.58
CA ARG A 214 4.22 -23.59 -3.70
C ARG A 214 5.60 -23.82 -3.13
N GLU A 215 6.51 -22.83 -3.24
CA GLU A 215 7.85 -22.89 -2.67
C GLU A 215 7.86 -22.92 -1.12
N ASN A 216 6.73 -22.55 -0.50
CA ASN A 216 6.57 -22.52 0.95
C ASN A 216 5.64 -23.62 1.50
N LEU A 217 5.11 -24.51 0.65
CA LEU A 217 4.24 -25.59 1.08
C LEU A 217 4.98 -26.66 1.88
N GLN A 218 4.30 -27.25 2.86
CA GLN A 218 4.77 -28.45 3.54
C GLN A 218 4.93 -29.61 2.54
N PRO A 219 5.90 -30.53 2.72
CA PRO A 219 6.75 -30.67 3.91
C PRO A 219 8.02 -29.80 3.92
N HIS A 220 8.36 -29.11 2.85
CA HIS A 220 9.61 -28.35 2.75
C HIS A 220 9.50 -26.89 3.26
N GLY A 221 8.30 -26.38 3.39
CA GLY A 221 8.01 -25.03 3.88
C GLY A 221 7.08 -25.02 5.09
N TRP A 222 6.63 -23.83 5.43
CA TRP A 222 5.80 -23.56 6.62
C TRP A 222 4.29 -23.59 6.35
N LEU A 223 3.88 -23.48 5.08
CA LEU A 223 2.49 -23.26 4.67
C LEU A 223 1.75 -24.59 4.50
N SER A 224 0.62 -24.75 5.14
CA SER A 224 -0.24 -25.93 4.93
C SER A 224 -1.12 -25.79 3.69
N GLN A 225 -1.40 -26.89 3.01
CA GLN A 225 -2.33 -26.90 1.89
C GLN A 225 -3.73 -26.44 2.33
N ALA A 226 -4.18 -26.83 3.51
CA ALA A 226 -5.49 -26.42 4.05
C ALA A 226 -5.61 -24.88 4.18
N SER A 227 -4.53 -24.18 4.59
CA SER A 227 -4.53 -22.71 4.66
C SER A 227 -4.62 -22.07 3.27
N VAL A 228 -4.00 -22.69 2.27
CA VAL A 228 -4.10 -22.24 0.87
C VAL A 228 -5.51 -22.42 0.33
N ASP A 229 -6.09 -23.61 0.54
CA ASP A 229 -7.43 -23.96 0.05
C ASP A 229 -8.49 -23.06 0.70
N GLN A 230 -8.36 -22.80 2.01
CA GLN A 230 -9.23 -21.86 2.70
C GLN A 230 -9.14 -20.46 2.07
N LYS A 231 -7.92 -19.97 1.85
CA LYS A 231 -7.72 -18.62 1.28
C LYS A 231 -8.24 -18.53 -0.14
N PHE A 232 -8.05 -19.56 -0.96
CA PHE A 232 -8.54 -19.60 -2.33
C PHE A 232 -10.06 -19.69 -2.40
N GLY A 233 -10.72 -20.24 -1.38
CA GLY A 233 -12.18 -20.20 -1.25
C GLY A 233 -12.74 -18.80 -0.89
N GLU A 234 -11.90 -17.89 -0.44
CA GLU A 234 -12.30 -16.53 -0.01
C GLU A 234 -12.07 -15.45 -1.08
N ILE A 235 -11.35 -15.76 -2.17
CA ILE A 235 -10.91 -14.79 -3.16
C ILE A 235 -11.38 -15.17 -4.57
N THR A 236 -11.40 -14.20 -5.49
CA THR A 236 -11.72 -14.47 -6.89
C THR A 236 -10.61 -15.22 -7.60
N GLU A 237 -10.95 -15.87 -8.71
CA GLU A 237 -9.98 -16.56 -9.54
C GLU A 237 -8.94 -15.60 -10.13
N ALA A 238 -9.35 -14.41 -10.57
CA ALA A 238 -8.45 -13.38 -11.10
C ALA A 238 -7.41 -12.97 -10.06
N MET A 239 -7.83 -12.71 -8.81
CA MET A 239 -6.93 -12.41 -7.72
C MET A 239 -5.99 -13.58 -7.41
N ARG A 240 -6.50 -14.82 -7.42
CA ARG A 240 -5.69 -16.02 -7.21
C ARG A 240 -4.58 -16.13 -8.26
N LEU A 241 -4.92 -15.97 -9.53
CA LEU A 241 -3.96 -16.10 -10.64
C LEU A 241 -2.88 -15.01 -10.58
N VAL A 242 -3.25 -13.76 -10.31
CA VAL A 242 -2.32 -12.62 -10.29
C VAL A 242 -1.52 -12.58 -9.00
N GLU A 243 -2.18 -12.57 -7.84
CA GLU A 243 -1.50 -12.29 -6.58
C GLU A 243 -0.87 -13.51 -5.91
N TYR A 244 -1.31 -14.73 -6.27
CA TYR A 244 -0.79 -15.96 -5.65
C TYR A 244 -0.05 -16.87 -6.62
N GLU A 245 -0.44 -16.92 -7.89
CA GLU A 245 0.23 -17.72 -8.91
C GLU A 245 1.18 -16.92 -9.80
N LEU A 246 1.29 -15.60 -9.54
CA LEU A 246 2.20 -14.67 -10.20
C LEU A 246 1.98 -14.54 -11.72
N GLN A 247 0.75 -14.74 -12.18
CA GLN A 247 0.41 -14.47 -13.58
C GLN A 247 0.41 -12.97 -13.86
N GLU A 248 0.68 -12.60 -15.10
CA GLU A 248 0.67 -11.21 -15.50
C GLU A 248 -0.74 -10.62 -15.40
N PRO A 249 -0.93 -9.50 -14.68
CA PRO A 249 -2.24 -8.87 -14.57
C PRO A 249 -2.69 -8.30 -15.91
N SER A 250 -3.97 -8.52 -16.26
CA SER A 250 -4.55 -7.97 -17.48
C SER A 250 -4.82 -6.46 -17.33
N PRO A 251 -4.45 -5.62 -18.31
CA PRO A 251 -4.84 -4.21 -18.34
C PRO A 251 -6.36 -3.99 -18.32
N GLU A 252 -7.12 -4.96 -18.84
CA GLU A 252 -8.59 -4.91 -18.91
C GLU A 252 -9.26 -5.07 -17.53
N SER A 253 -8.52 -5.48 -16.50
CA SER A 253 -9.06 -5.60 -15.14
C SER A 253 -9.31 -4.27 -14.44
N ARG A 254 -8.81 -3.15 -14.95
CA ARG A 254 -8.98 -1.83 -14.33
C ARG A 254 -10.36 -1.26 -14.53
N ALA A 255 -10.88 -0.63 -13.48
CA ALA A 255 -12.16 0.06 -13.53
C ALA A 255 -12.09 1.38 -14.30
N ILE A 256 -10.98 2.11 -14.14
CA ILE A 256 -10.75 3.44 -14.72
C ILE A 256 -9.49 3.39 -15.58
N GLN A 257 -9.50 4.01 -16.74
CA GLN A 257 -8.35 4.13 -17.63
C GLN A 257 -7.20 4.85 -16.91
N PRO A 258 -5.97 4.27 -16.79
CA PRO A 258 -4.87 4.88 -16.06
C PRO A 258 -4.54 6.30 -16.51
N ALA A 259 -4.51 6.56 -17.81
CA ALA A 259 -4.25 7.90 -18.35
C ALA A 259 -5.34 8.92 -17.93
N ALA A 260 -6.59 8.48 -17.77
CA ALA A 260 -7.67 9.36 -17.31
C ALA A 260 -7.51 9.69 -15.81
N VAL A 261 -7.04 8.76 -15.00
CA VAL A 261 -6.71 9.02 -13.59
C VAL A 261 -5.52 9.99 -13.48
N GLU A 262 -4.46 9.78 -14.24
CA GLU A 262 -3.32 10.71 -14.29
C GLU A 262 -3.75 12.14 -14.65
N ASP A 263 -4.62 12.28 -15.65
CA ASP A 263 -5.17 13.57 -16.07
C ASP A 263 -6.12 14.20 -15.04
N CYS A 264 -6.83 13.36 -14.26
CA CYS A 264 -7.79 13.83 -13.26
C CYS A 264 -7.11 14.41 -12.03
N PHE A 265 -5.97 13.83 -11.59
CA PHE A 265 -5.25 14.23 -10.39
C PHE A 265 -4.14 15.23 -10.70
N ASP A 266 -4.42 16.50 -10.45
CA ASP A 266 -3.59 17.65 -10.85
C ASP A 266 -2.69 18.11 -9.70
N LYS A 267 -1.37 17.96 -9.86
CA LYS A 267 -0.36 18.39 -8.88
C LYS A 267 -0.32 19.91 -8.68
N SER A 268 -0.79 20.68 -9.67
CA SER A 268 -0.83 22.14 -9.56
C SER A 268 -1.88 22.64 -8.56
N LEU A 269 -2.89 21.82 -8.26
CA LEU A 269 -3.90 22.08 -7.24
C LEU A 269 -3.44 21.73 -5.81
N GLY A 270 -2.21 21.26 -5.66
CA GLY A 270 -1.62 20.84 -4.40
C GLY A 270 -1.33 19.35 -4.34
N VAL A 271 -0.40 18.97 -3.46
CA VAL A 271 0.01 17.58 -3.21
C VAL A 271 -0.17 17.29 -1.73
N PHE A 272 -0.98 16.28 -1.42
CA PHE A 272 -1.35 15.87 -0.07
C PHE A 272 -1.23 14.35 0.07
N GLU A 273 -0.96 13.87 1.27
CA GLU A 273 -0.88 12.42 1.53
C GLU A 273 -2.26 11.76 1.63
N GLY A 274 -3.27 12.46 2.11
CA GLY A 274 -4.57 11.88 2.45
C GLY A 274 -4.46 10.96 3.67
N ALA A 275 -3.68 11.41 4.67
CA ALA A 275 -3.44 10.61 5.87
C ALA A 275 -4.72 10.37 6.68
N ALA A 276 -4.67 9.38 7.58
CA ALA A 276 -5.77 9.12 8.50
C ALA A 276 -6.05 10.36 9.37
N HIS A 277 -7.34 10.73 9.48
CA HIS A 277 -7.82 11.91 10.20
C HIS A 277 -7.35 13.25 9.63
N GLU A 278 -6.91 13.27 8.36
CA GLU A 278 -6.52 14.49 7.67
C GLU A 278 -7.74 15.14 7.02
N TYR A 279 -7.91 16.45 7.30
CA TYR A 279 -8.82 17.35 6.59
C TYR A 279 -7.99 18.22 5.65
N ILE A 280 -8.29 18.15 4.36
CA ILE A 280 -7.64 18.92 3.30
C ILE A 280 -8.64 19.94 2.76
N GLU A 281 -8.33 21.22 2.91
CA GLU A 281 -9.05 22.32 2.29
C GLU A 281 -8.17 22.88 1.17
N ILE A 282 -8.58 22.68 -0.07
CA ILE A 282 -7.87 23.12 -1.26
C ILE A 282 -8.27 24.56 -1.59
N GLU A 283 -9.58 24.80 -1.50
CA GLU A 283 -10.17 26.10 -1.76
C GLU A 283 -11.23 26.42 -0.69
N PRO A 284 -11.12 27.54 0.03
CA PRO A 284 -12.17 27.95 0.96
C PRO A 284 -13.47 28.26 0.21
N PRO A 285 -14.63 28.14 0.88
CA PRO A 285 -15.90 28.45 0.26
C PRO A 285 -15.97 29.92 -0.19
N VAL A 286 -16.48 30.13 -1.40
CA VAL A 286 -16.66 31.44 -1.99
C VAL A 286 -18.15 31.76 -2.02
N GLU A 287 -18.54 32.96 -1.59
CA GLU A 287 -19.91 33.40 -1.57
C GLU A 287 -20.52 33.40 -3.00
N GLY A 288 -21.73 32.86 -3.13
CA GLY A 288 -22.43 32.75 -4.41
C GLY A 288 -22.05 31.55 -5.26
N MET A 289 -21.04 30.77 -4.87
CA MET A 289 -20.68 29.53 -5.55
C MET A 289 -21.50 28.34 -5.05
N SER A 290 -21.66 27.35 -5.90
CA SER A 290 -22.39 26.12 -5.58
C SER A 290 -21.45 24.92 -5.40
N TYR A 291 -21.76 24.09 -4.41
CA TYR A 291 -20.98 22.94 -4.05
C TYR A 291 -21.83 21.66 -3.99
N ALA A 292 -21.17 20.52 -4.08
CA ALA A 292 -21.78 19.24 -3.85
C ALA A 292 -20.87 18.37 -2.97
N THR A 293 -21.44 17.72 -1.95
CA THR A 293 -20.68 16.91 -0.99
C THR A 293 -21.17 15.46 -1.02
N GLY A 294 -20.25 14.53 -1.17
CA GLY A 294 -20.46 13.09 -1.05
C GLY A 294 -19.78 12.52 0.19
N ALA A 295 -20.40 11.56 0.84
CA ALA A 295 -19.80 10.85 1.97
C ALA A 295 -20.01 9.34 1.88
N ASP A 296 -18.93 8.63 2.05
CA ASP A 296 -18.88 7.20 2.31
C ASP A 296 -18.60 6.98 3.79
N TRP A 297 -19.35 6.07 4.45
CA TRP A 297 -19.26 5.90 5.89
C TRP A 297 -18.47 4.66 6.27
N ALA A 298 -17.48 4.82 7.16
CA ALA A 298 -16.76 3.69 7.72
C ALA A 298 -17.64 2.77 8.55
N ARG A 299 -17.56 1.49 8.27
CA ARG A 299 -17.86 0.43 9.25
C ARG A 299 -16.61 0.14 10.06
N ALA A 300 -16.66 -0.72 11.02
CA ALA A 300 -15.62 -0.99 12.04
C ALA A 300 -14.18 -1.18 11.54
N LYS A 301 -13.95 -1.40 10.23
CA LYS A 301 -12.64 -1.64 9.63
C LYS A 301 -12.23 -0.64 8.54
N ASP A 302 -13.16 0.13 7.98
CA ASP A 302 -12.96 0.99 6.82
C ASP A 302 -12.83 2.47 7.21
N TRP A 303 -12.68 3.36 6.23
CA TRP A 303 -12.52 4.79 6.45
C TRP A 303 -13.77 5.55 5.98
N THR A 304 -14.22 6.52 6.78
CA THR A 304 -15.17 7.52 6.29
C THR A 304 -14.42 8.51 5.43
N VAL A 305 -14.87 8.69 4.18
CA VAL A 305 -14.35 9.70 3.26
C VAL A 305 -15.45 10.70 2.94
N ILE A 306 -15.12 12.00 3.01
CA ILE A 306 -16.01 13.11 2.65
C ILE A 306 -15.33 13.92 1.55
N THR A 307 -15.96 13.98 0.37
CA THR A 307 -15.48 14.72 -0.80
C THR A 307 -16.43 15.86 -1.12
N THR A 308 -15.90 17.08 -1.30
CA THR A 308 -16.67 18.26 -1.71
C THR A 308 -16.16 18.78 -3.05
N ILE A 309 -17.08 18.96 -4.00
CA ILE A 309 -16.83 19.43 -5.37
C ILE A 309 -17.43 20.81 -5.56
N ARG A 310 -16.70 21.73 -6.19
CA ARG A 310 -17.24 22.99 -6.71
C ARG A 310 -17.88 22.75 -8.08
N THR A 311 -19.12 23.20 -8.27
CA THR A 311 -19.97 22.80 -9.40
C THR A 311 -20.15 23.86 -10.50
N ASP A 312 -19.72 25.10 -10.27
CA ASP A 312 -19.88 26.25 -11.15
C ASP A 312 -18.88 26.32 -12.32
N ALA A 313 -17.80 25.50 -12.26
CA ALA A 313 -16.76 25.45 -13.28
C ALA A 313 -16.73 24.12 -14.05
N ARG A 314 -16.05 24.13 -15.19
CA ARG A 314 -15.71 22.91 -15.96
C ARG A 314 -14.24 22.94 -16.33
N PRO A 315 -13.49 21.86 -16.01
CA PRO A 315 -13.93 20.71 -15.22
C PRO A 315 -14.38 21.13 -13.81
N MET A 316 -15.29 20.36 -13.19
CA MET A 316 -15.59 20.51 -11.78
C MET A 316 -14.36 20.18 -10.95
N GLN A 317 -14.19 20.80 -9.80
CA GLN A 317 -12.98 20.64 -8.99
C GLN A 317 -13.31 20.20 -7.57
N VAL A 318 -12.55 19.22 -7.06
CA VAL A 318 -12.58 18.89 -5.64
C VAL A 318 -11.89 20.02 -4.86
N VAL A 319 -12.63 20.62 -3.93
CA VAL A 319 -12.20 21.80 -3.15
C VAL A 319 -11.95 21.47 -1.68
N ALA A 320 -12.52 20.36 -1.20
CA ALA A 320 -12.23 19.86 0.14
C ALA A 320 -12.38 18.33 0.18
N TRP A 321 -11.52 17.69 0.96
CA TRP A 321 -11.50 16.26 1.11
C TRP A 321 -11.11 15.89 2.54
N GLU A 322 -11.64 14.78 3.06
CA GLU A 322 -11.37 14.34 4.41
C GLU A 322 -11.45 12.83 4.48
N ARG A 323 -10.53 12.21 5.25
CA ARG A 323 -10.53 10.79 5.57
C ARG A 323 -10.45 10.60 7.09
N THR A 324 -11.47 9.97 7.66
CA THR A 324 -11.51 9.67 9.09
C THR A 324 -11.89 8.22 9.34
N GLY A 325 -11.41 7.62 10.42
CA GLY A 325 -11.78 6.26 10.79
C GLY A 325 -11.91 6.09 12.29
N ARG A 326 -12.69 5.08 12.69
CA ARG A 326 -12.87 4.68 14.09
C ARG A 326 -13.32 5.80 15.03
N LEU A 327 -14.11 6.73 14.51
CA LEU A 327 -14.80 7.73 15.31
C LEU A 327 -16.24 7.30 15.57
N ASP A 328 -16.80 7.79 16.66
CA ASP A 328 -18.21 7.57 16.97
C ASP A 328 -19.12 8.21 15.91
N TRP A 329 -20.22 7.56 15.60
CA TRP A 329 -21.19 8.00 14.59
C TRP A 329 -21.59 9.45 14.71
N PRO A 330 -21.96 9.98 15.91
CA PRO A 330 -22.31 11.39 16.03
C PRO A 330 -21.21 12.35 15.58
N VAL A 331 -19.94 11.99 15.82
CA VAL A 331 -18.80 12.80 15.40
C VAL A 331 -18.66 12.83 13.87
N MET A 332 -18.76 11.68 13.22
CA MET A 332 -18.65 11.59 11.77
C MET A 332 -19.81 12.33 11.06
N ILE A 333 -21.02 12.16 11.58
CA ILE A 333 -22.21 12.85 11.07
C ILE A 333 -22.06 14.37 11.26
N THR A 334 -21.54 14.83 12.39
CA THR A 334 -21.28 16.23 12.65
C THR A 334 -20.28 16.80 11.64
N ARG A 335 -19.20 16.09 11.35
CA ARG A 335 -18.20 16.51 10.33
C ARG A 335 -18.82 16.68 8.96
N TYR A 336 -19.67 15.75 8.54
CA TYR A 336 -20.39 15.86 7.25
C TYR A 336 -21.38 17.04 7.24
N THR A 337 -22.18 17.21 8.29
CA THR A 337 -23.14 18.31 8.37
C THR A 337 -22.46 19.67 8.45
N ASP A 338 -21.35 19.79 9.17
CA ASP A 338 -20.57 21.02 9.22
C ASP A 338 -19.84 21.29 7.90
N ARG A 339 -19.38 20.26 7.19
CA ARG A 339 -18.88 20.38 5.83
C ARG A 339 -19.94 20.96 4.89
N ARG A 340 -21.16 20.46 4.94
CA ARG A 340 -22.26 20.96 4.11
C ARG A 340 -22.71 22.39 4.46
N LYS A 341 -22.65 22.78 5.75
CA LYS A 341 -22.88 24.17 6.16
C LYS A 341 -21.77 25.08 5.65
N ARG A 342 -20.51 24.63 5.71
CA ARG A 342 -19.36 25.41 5.23
C ARG A 342 -19.36 25.55 3.69
N TYR A 343 -19.75 24.51 2.95
CA TYR A 343 -19.86 24.49 1.50
C TYR A 343 -21.32 24.28 1.10
N PRO A 344 -22.12 25.34 1.00
CA PRO A 344 -23.55 25.23 0.74
C PRO A 344 -23.87 24.63 -0.63
N GLY A 345 -24.80 23.67 -0.67
CA GLY A 345 -25.23 23.00 -1.89
C GLY A 345 -25.83 21.62 -1.65
N SER A 346 -25.83 20.79 -2.67
CA SER A 346 -26.39 19.44 -2.61
C SER A 346 -25.47 18.47 -1.87
N GLY A 347 -26.04 17.40 -1.33
CA GLY A 347 -25.23 16.37 -0.68
C GLY A 347 -25.87 15.00 -0.78
N LEU A 348 -25.04 13.98 -0.97
CA LEU A 348 -25.44 12.58 -0.93
C LEU A 348 -24.49 11.79 0.00
N HIS A 349 -25.02 10.76 0.64
CA HIS A 349 -24.22 9.85 1.44
C HIS A 349 -24.70 8.41 1.27
N ASP A 350 -23.78 7.45 1.46
CA ASP A 350 -24.14 6.04 1.40
C ASP A 350 -25.02 5.63 2.59
N THR A 351 -26.11 4.94 2.30
CA THR A 351 -27.00 4.34 3.31
C THR A 351 -26.99 2.81 3.30
N THR A 352 -26.07 2.19 2.56
CA THR A 352 -25.99 0.74 2.41
C THR A 352 -25.68 0.08 3.76
N GLY A 353 -26.65 -0.66 4.29
CA GLY A 353 -26.50 -1.43 5.53
C GLY A 353 -26.44 -0.65 6.84
N LEU A 354 -26.60 0.68 6.82
CA LEU A 354 -26.69 1.56 7.99
C LEU A 354 -27.83 2.56 7.85
N GLY A 355 -28.62 2.42 6.79
CA GLY A 355 -29.56 3.41 6.25
C GLY A 355 -30.40 4.15 7.28
N ASP A 356 -30.98 3.45 8.25
CA ASP A 356 -31.91 4.05 9.17
C ASP A 356 -31.25 4.93 10.24
N VAL A 357 -30.03 4.60 10.65
CA VAL A 357 -29.34 5.34 11.73
C VAL A 357 -28.79 6.67 11.18
N VAL A 358 -27.99 6.63 10.13
CA VAL A 358 -27.37 7.84 9.55
C VAL A 358 -28.43 8.75 8.95
N GLN A 359 -29.41 8.20 8.23
CA GLN A 359 -30.47 8.96 7.61
C GLN A 359 -31.37 9.65 8.64
N SER A 360 -31.61 9.06 9.81
CA SER A 360 -32.37 9.71 10.88
C SER A 360 -31.68 10.96 11.45
N TYR A 361 -30.35 11.02 11.40
CA TYR A 361 -29.56 12.16 11.89
C TYR A 361 -29.25 13.19 10.79
N VAL A 362 -29.02 12.75 9.55
CA VAL A 362 -28.68 13.64 8.42
C VAL A 362 -29.94 14.19 7.73
N GLY A 363 -31.04 13.47 7.81
CA GLY A 363 -32.36 13.90 7.33
C GLY A 363 -32.60 13.72 5.83
N GLU A 364 -31.64 14.05 4.97
CA GLU A 364 -31.78 14.03 3.51
C GLU A 364 -30.51 13.54 2.81
N GLY A 365 -30.66 13.04 1.57
CA GLY A 365 -29.51 12.72 0.68
C GLY A 365 -28.94 11.31 0.87
N GLY A 366 -29.67 10.40 1.50
CA GLY A 366 -29.26 9.00 1.57
C GLY A 366 -29.43 8.28 0.23
N MET A 367 -28.40 7.51 -0.19
CA MET A 367 -28.43 6.67 -1.38
C MET A 367 -27.97 5.26 -1.04
N THR A 368 -28.81 4.27 -1.31
CA THR A 368 -28.45 2.87 -1.12
C THR A 368 -27.71 2.32 -2.33
N LEU A 369 -26.46 1.92 -2.14
CA LEU A 369 -25.55 1.48 -3.21
C LEU A 369 -25.65 -0.03 -3.46
N VAL A 370 -26.77 -0.46 -4.02
CA VAL A 370 -27.02 -1.87 -4.37
C VAL A 370 -27.50 -2.01 -5.81
N GLY A 371 -27.15 -3.13 -6.44
CA GLY A 371 -27.65 -3.49 -7.76
C GLY A 371 -27.41 -2.41 -8.82
N GLN A 372 -28.46 -2.08 -9.59
CA GLN A 372 -28.40 -1.13 -10.70
C GLN A 372 -28.04 0.30 -10.25
N ALA A 373 -28.55 0.75 -9.10
CA ALA A 373 -28.25 2.09 -8.59
C ALA A 373 -26.75 2.31 -8.32
N ARG A 374 -26.07 1.30 -7.80
CA ARG A 374 -24.60 1.29 -7.63
C ARG A 374 -23.90 1.31 -9.00
N ALA A 375 -24.31 0.44 -9.91
CA ALA A 375 -23.69 0.35 -11.24
C ALA A 375 -23.82 1.67 -12.02
N ASP A 376 -24.99 2.30 -12.01
CA ASP A 376 -25.23 3.58 -12.67
C ASP A 376 -24.39 4.71 -12.07
N LEU A 377 -24.35 4.80 -10.73
CA LEU A 377 -23.54 5.79 -10.03
C LEU A 377 -22.07 5.72 -10.44
N LEU A 378 -21.51 4.52 -10.40
CA LEU A 378 -20.08 4.29 -10.68
C LEU A 378 -19.77 4.48 -12.17
N THR A 379 -20.66 4.02 -13.06
CA THR A 379 -20.50 4.25 -14.50
C THR A 379 -20.51 5.74 -14.85
N GLU A 380 -21.43 6.53 -14.28
CA GLU A 380 -21.47 7.97 -14.48
C GLU A 380 -20.20 8.67 -13.96
N TYR A 381 -19.70 8.25 -12.80
CA TYR A 381 -18.50 8.83 -12.20
C TYR A 381 -17.23 8.50 -12.99
N ILE A 382 -17.05 7.22 -13.36
CA ILE A 382 -15.92 6.79 -14.18
C ILE A 382 -15.91 7.51 -15.52
N ALA A 383 -17.07 7.59 -16.18
CA ALA A 383 -17.19 8.33 -17.43
C ALA A 383 -16.86 9.82 -17.29
N ALA A 384 -17.14 10.45 -16.14
CA ALA A 384 -16.76 11.83 -15.88
C ALA A 384 -15.23 12.01 -15.77
N ILE A 385 -14.54 11.09 -15.13
CA ILE A 385 -13.07 11.08 -15.05
C ILE A 385 -12.49 10.89 -16.46
N GLU A 386 -12.96 9.91 -17.21
CA GLU A 386 -12.49 9.59 -18.55
C GLU A 386 -12.75 10.72 -19.57
N ARG A 387 -13.82 11.49 -19.36
CA ARG A 387 -14.15 12.69 -20.17
C ARG A 387 -13.48 13.97 -19.68
N ARG A 388 -12.64 13.88 -18.62
CA ARG A 388 -11.95 15.04 -18.04
C ARG A 388 -12.90 16.11 -17.51
N GLU A 389 -14.05 15.70 -17.01
CA GLU A 389 -15.08 16.61 -16.46
C GLU A 389 -14.83 16.91 -14.97
N LEU A 390 -13.88 16.20 -14.33
CA LEU A 390 -13.55 16.31 -12.90
C LEU A 390 -12.05 16.46 -12.70
N LYS A 391 -11.66 17.30 -11.74
CA LYS A 391 -10.28 17.48 -11.29
C LYS A 391 -10.18 17.28 -9.79
N TYR A 392 -9.16 16.54 -9.38
CA TYR A 392 -8.70 16.39 -8.01
C TYR A 392 -7.35 17.05 -7.81
N PRO A 393 -7.04 17.62 -6.65
CA PRO A 393 -5.65 17.79 -6.24
C PRO A 393 -4.98 16.41 -6.11
N MET A 394 -3.66 16.37 -6.13
CA MET A 394 -2.92 15.13 -5.94
C MET A 394 -3.01 14.69 -4.46
N ILE A 395 -4.13 14.10 -4.08
CA ILE A 395 -4.30 13.41 -2.80
C ILE A 395 -3.87 11.97 -3.02
N ARG A 396 -2.68 11.59 -2.55
CA ARG A 396 -2.05 10.28 -2.87
C ARG A 396 -2.91 9.08 -2.52
N TYR A 397 -3.59 9.13 -1.37
CA TYR A 397 -4.51 8.06 -0.99
C TYR A 397 -5.63 7.90 -2.02
N ALA A 398 -6.35 8.97 -2.32
CA ALA A 398 -7.43 8.93 -3.30
C ALA A 398 -6.94 8.59 -4.71
N TYR A 399 -5.78 9.14 -5.12
CA TYR A 399 -5.15 8.80 -6.40
C TYR A 399 -4.88 7.30 -6.53
N ASN A 400 -4.29 6.68 -5.49
CA ASN A 400 -4.01 5.25 -5.51
C ASN A 400 -5.28 4.41 -5.58
N GLU A 401 -6.32 4.76 -4.82
CA GLU A 401 -7.61 4.07 -4.91
C GLU A 401 -8.22 4.15 -6.32
N HIS A 402 -8.16 5.31 -6.98
CA HIS A 402 -8.66 5.45 -8.35
C HIS A 402 -7.77 4.75 -9.37
N LYS A 403 -6.45 4.85 -9.23
CA LYS A 403 -5.48 4.24 -10.14
C LYS A 403 -5.55 2.72 -10.11
N TYR A 404 -5.79 2.15 -8.94
CA TYR A 404 -5.67 0.72 -8.70
C TYR A 404 -7.01 -0.01 -8.54
N ALA A 405 -8.12 0.68 -8.63
CA ALA A 405 -9.44 0.06 -8.61
C ALA A 405 -9.61 -0.96 -9.74
N SER A 406 -9.93 -2.20 -9.39
CA SER A 406 -10.30 -3.20 -10.38
C SER A 406 -11.78 -3.09 -10.76
N ARG A 407 -12.15 -3.65 -11.91
CA ARG A 407 -13.58 -3.76 -12.29
C ARG A 407 -14.36 -4.58 -11.28
N GLU A 408 -13.73 -5.55 -10.65
CA GLU A 408 -14.34 -6.38 -9.63
C GLU A 408 -14.64 -5.58 -8.36
N ASP A 409 -13.72 -4.75 -7.89
CA ASP A 409 -13.95 -3.88 -6.72
C ASP A 409 -15.11 -2.91 -6.96
N VAL A 410 -15.21 -2.40 -8.19
CA VAL A 410 -16.20 -1.40 -8.56
C VAL A 410 -17.58 -2.02 -8.85
N TYR A 411 -17.62 -3.09 -9.64
CA TYR A 411 -18.88 -3.62 -10.18
C TYR A 411 -19.37 -4.92 -9.53
N ALA A 412 -18.49 -5.69 -8.87
CA ALA A 412 -18.94 -6.89 -8.16
C ALA A 412 -19.60 -6.51 -6.82
N GLY A 413 -20.77 -7.03 -6.57
CA GLY A 413 -21.42 -6.92 -5.27
C GLY A 413 -21.00 -8.07 -4.35
N GLY A 414 -20.92 -7.82 -3.02
CA GLY A 414 -20.70 -8.87 -2.03
C GLY A 414 -19.65 -8.51 -0.98
N SER A 415 -19.41 -9.39 -0.03
CA SER A 415 -18.50 -9.18 1.11
C SER A 415 -17.01 -9.31 0.76
N VAL A 416 -16.67 -9.75 -0.44
CA VAL A 416 -15.30 -10.03 -0.90
C VAL A 416 -14.66 -8.82 -1.59
N HIS A 417 -15.47 -8.02 -2.30
CA HIS A 417 -15.00 -6.85 -3.03
C HIS A 417 -15.54 -5.59 -2.38
N HIS A 418 -14.65 -4.78 -1.85
CA HIS A 418 -14.97 -3.50 -1.23
C HIS A 418 -14.79 -2.37 -2.24
N LEU A 419 -15.83 -1.55 -2.43
CA LEU A 419 -15.73 -0.33 -3.22
C LEU A 419 -14.76 0.62 -2.51
N PRO A 420 -13.69 1.12 -3.18
CA PRO A 420 -12.78 2.06 -2.54
C PRO A 420 -13.48 3.32 -2.03
N ASP A 421 -13.19 3.70 -0.78
CA ASP A 421 -13.91 4.76 -0.06
C ASP A 421 -13.87 6.11 -0.77
N SER A 422 -12.72 6.49 -1.38
CA SER A 422 -12.61 7.74 -2.14
C SER A 422 -13.37 7.71 -3.45
N ILE A 423 -13.52 6.55 -4.08
CA ILE A 423 -14.34 6.39 -5.29
C ILE A 423 -15.81 6.52 -4.93
N CYS A 424 -16.24 5.88 -3.86
CA CYS A 424 -17.62 5.96 -3.37
C CYS A 424 -18.01 7.41 -3.03
N ALA A 425 -17.22 8.06 -2.17
CA ALA A 425 -17.48 9.45 -1.77
C ALA A 425 -17.43 10.44 -2.96
N GLY A 426 -16.46 10.23 -3.87
CA GLY A 426 -16.34 11.02 -5.10
C GLY A 426 -17.54 10.85 -6.03
N ALA A 427 -18.01 9.61 -6.22
CA ALA A 427 -19.16 9.30 -7.06
C ALA A 427 -20.46 9.90 -6.49
N LEU A 428 -20.64 9.84 -5.16
CA LEU A 428 -21.77 10.47 -4.48
C LEU A 428 -21.73 12.01 -4.61
N ALA A 429 -20.55 12.63 -4.45
CA ALA A 429 -20.39 14.07 -4.68
C ALA A 429 -20.69 14.47 -6.14
N TRP A 430 -20.20 13.68 -7.09
CA TRP A 430 -20.50 13.87 -8.52
C TRP A 430 -22.00 13.77 -8.81
N LYS A 431 -22.67 12.76 -8.27
CA LYS A 431 -24.13 12.57 -8.43
C LYS A 431 -24.91 13.72 -7.82
N ALA A 432 -24.52 14.16 -6.61
CA ALA A 432 -25.12 15.31 -5.94
C ALA A 432 -24.98 16.58 -6.77
N ALA A 433 -23.83 16.81 -7.40
CA ALA A 433 -23.58 17.95 -8.28
C ALA A 433 -24.50 17.97 -9.49
N ARG A 434 -24.89 16.82 -10.00
CA ARG A 434 -25.78 16.72 -11.18
C ARG A 434 -27.27 16.71 -10.83
N SER A 435 -27.62 16.24 -9.62
CA SER A 435 -29.01 16.20 -9.15
C SER A 435 -29.49 17.56 -8.67
N GLY A 436 -28.62 18.44 -8.22
CA GLY A 436 -28.89 19.84 -7.91
C GLY A 436 -29.02 20.68 -9.20
N GLY A 437 -29.91 20.28 -10.10
CA GLY A 437 -30.15 20.99 -11.35
C GLY A 437 -30.42 22.48 -11.12
N TRP A 438 -29.80 23.31 -11.92
CA TRP A 438 -30.01 24.74 -12.07
C TRP A 438 -31.47 25.15 -11.76
N SER A 439 -31.75 25.54 -10.54
CA SER A 439 -32.87 26.44 -10.29
C SER A 439 -32.44 27.77 -10.91
N ARG A 440 -32.87 28.01 -12.14
CA ARG A 440 -32.90 29.36 -12.72
C ARG A 440 -33.61 30.22 -11.70
N GLY A 441 -32.92 31.20 -11.15
CA GLY A 441 -33.55 32.25 -10.37
C GLY A 441 -34.69 32.85 -11.19
N PRO A 442 -35.78 33.24 -10.55
CA PRO A 442 -36.89 33.88 -11.26
C PRO A 442 -36.42 35.23 -11.78
N GLY A 443 -36.48 35.38 -13.07
CA GLY A 443 -36.77 36.56 -13.81
C GLY A 443 -35.95 37.83 -13.63
N SER A 444 -35.38 38.24 -14.71
CA SER A 444 -35.54 39.62 -15.18
C SER A 444 -35.98 39.58 -16.63
#